data_08851730ac5e8ab9769f4ee4c1d2de8f
#
_entry.id   08851730ac5e8ab9769f4ee4c1d2de8f
#
_cell.length_a   1.000
_cell.length_b   1.000
_cell.length_c   1.000
_cell.angle_alpha   90.00
_cell.angle_beta   90.00
_cell.angle_gamma   90.00
#
_symmetry.space_group_name_H-M   'P 1'
#
loop_
_entity.id
_entity.type
_entity.pdbx_description
1 polymer ?
#
loop_
_entity_poly.entity_id
_entity_poly.type
_entity_poly.pdbx_seq_one_letter_code
_entity_poly.pdbx_strand_id
1 'polypeptide(L)' 'MGVREVCNRLVQEGISSNTKAAYATAIYYQLWVEGERFDLNSRSVQMHRARLRKLGFDIGKPYQPD' A
#
# COMPACT_ATOMS: atom_id res chain seq x y z
N MET A 1 -9.16 -7.62 2.41
CA MET A 1 -9.38 -6.32 1.76
C MET A 1 -8.80 -6.37 0.35
N GLY A 2 -9.54 -5.96 -0.67
CA GLY A 2 -9.07 -6.00 -2.04
C GLY A 2 -8.42 -4.72 -2.49
N VAL A 3 -7.79 -4.76 -3.68
CA VAL A 3 -7.10 -3.60 -4.26
C VAL A 3 -8.04 -2.39 -4.37
N ARG A 4 -9.25 -2.60 -4.87
CA ARG A 4 -10.20 -1.50 -5.06
C ARG A 4 -10.58 -0.85 -3.74
N GLU A 5 -10.77 -1.65 -2.70
CA GLU A 5 -11.14 -1.14 -1.39
C GLU A 5 -10.02 -0.33 -0.76
N VAL A 6 -8.77 -0.82 -0.88
CA VAL A 6 -7.61 -0.08 -0.41
C VAL A 6 -7.47 1.24 -1.17
N CYS A 7 -7.63 1.19 -2.49
CA CYS A 7 -7.58 2.39 -3.33
C CYS A 7 -8.63 3.41 -2.87
N ASN A 8 -9.86 2.98 -2.65
CA ASN A 8 -10.93 3.88 -2.20
C ASN A 8 -10.60 4.52 -0.86
N ARG A 9 -10.06 3.75 0.09
CA ARG A 9 -9.69 4.29 1.39
C ARG A 9 -8.58 5.32 1.29
N LEU A 10 -7.59 5.06 0.44
CA LEU A 10 -6.49 6.01 0.25
C LEU A 10 -6.99 7.35 -0.26
N VAL A 11 -7.96 7.33 -1.18
CA VAL A 11 -8.55 8.57 -1.69
C VAL A 11 -9.46 9.23 -0.66
N GLN A 12 -10.33 8.46 -0.02
CA GLN A 12 -11.30 9.00 0.95
C GLN A 12 -10.62 9.64 2.15
N GLU A 13 -9.51 9.07 2.60
CA GLU A 13 -8.79 9.59 3.76
C GLU A 13 -7.75 10.65 3.39
N GLY A 14 -7.70 11.05 2.11
CA GLY A 14 -6.81 12.10 1.66
C GLY A 14 -5.33 11.71 1.65
N ILE A 15 -5.03 10.42 1.72
CA ILE A 15 -3.65 9.94 1.72
C ILE A 15 -3.05 10.05 0.32
N SER A 16 -3.85 9.76 -0.71
CA SER A 16 -3.46 9.93 -2.11
C SER A 16 -4.31 11.01 -2.75
N SER A 17 -3.68 11.82 -3.60
CA SER A 17 -4.34 12.98 -4.22
C SER A 17 -5.29 12.61 -5.36
N ASN A 18 -5.13 11.43 -5.94
CA ASN A 18 -5.99 10.99 -7.04
C ASN A 18 -6.05 9.47 -7.11
N THR A 19 -7.02 8.99 -7.89
CA THR A 19 -7.29 7.55 -8.01
C THR A 19 -6.13 6.79 -8.61
N LYS A 20 -5.45 7.36 -9.60
CA LYS A 20 -4.34 6.69 -10.25
C LYS A 20 -3.20 6.42 -9.27
N ALA A 21 -2.83 7.42 -8.48
CA ALA A 21 -1.78 7.28 -7.47
C ALA A 21 -2.20 6.28 -6.39
N ALA A 22 -3.46 6.34 -5.96
CA ALA A 22 -3.99 5.42 -4.96
C ALA A 22 -3.98 3.98 -5.47
N TYR A 23 -4.33 3.78 -6.74
CA TYR A 23 -4.35 2.45 -7.33
C TYR A 23 -2.96 1.83 -7.36
N ALA A 24 -1.94 2.63 -7.72
CA ALA A 24 -0.55 2.15 -7.70
C ALA A 24 -0.16 1.67 -6.30
N THR A 25 -0.51 2.43 -5.26
CA THR A 25 -0.23 2.04 -3.88
C THR A 25 -1.00 0.78 -3.49
N ALA A 26 -2.26 0.67 -3.91
CA ALA A 26 -3.09 -0.50 -3.59
C ALA A 26 -2.52 -1.78 -4.22
N ILE A 27 -1.88 -1.67 -5.39
CA ILE A 27 -1.21 -2.82 -6.01
C ILE A 27 -0.04 -3.29 -5.15
N TYR A 28 0.72 -2.38 -4.57
CA TYR A 28 1.78 -2.76 -3.63
C TYR A 28 1.22 -3.51 -2.43
N TYR A 29 0.08 -3.08 -1.91
CA TYR A 29 -0.60 -3.79 -0.83
C TYR A 29 -0.94 -5.22 -1.26
N GLN A 30 -1.51 -5.39 -2.45
CA GLN A 30 -1.90 -6.72 -2.93
C GLN A 30 -0.70 -7.65 -3.08
N LEU A 31 0.40 -7.15 -3.67
CA LEU A 31 1.63 -7.94 -3.81
C LEU A 31 2.18 -8.35 -2.45
N TRP A 32 2.11 -7.45 -1.47
CA TRP A 32 2.55 -7.73 -0.11
C TRP A 32 1.74 -8.86 0.51
N VAL A 33 0.41 -8.83 0.36
CA VAL A 33 -0.47 -9.89 0.86
C VAL A 33 -0.13 -11.24 0.20
N GLU A 34 0.32 -11.21 -1.04
CA GLU A 34 0.73 -12.41 -1.78
C GLU A 34 2.13 -12.90 -1.41
N GLY A 35 2.80 -12.23 -0.49
CA GLY A 35 4.11 -12.65 0.00
C GLY A 35 5.30 -11.95 -0.63
N GLU A 36 5.07 -10.95 -1.50
CA GLU A 36 6.17 -10.20 -2.10
C GLU A 36 6.94 -9.41 -1.04
N ARG A 37 8.25 -9.33 -1.24
CA ARG A 37 9.13 -8.51 -0.42
C ARG A 37 9.69 -7.40 -1.30
N PHE A 38 9.86 -6.22 -0.74
CA PHE A 38 10.24 -5.02 -1.50
C PHE A 38 11.60 -4.50 -1.07
N ASP A 39 12.28 -3.82 -1.99
CA ASP A 39 13.52 -3.14 -1.69
C ASP A 39 13.21 -1.86 -0.92
N LEU A 40 13.48 -1.87 0.38
CA LEU A 40 13.17 -0.74 1.25
C LEU A 40 14.07 0.47 1.01
N ASN A 41 15.11 0.33 0.19
CA ASN A 41 15.94 1.46 -0.23
C ASN A 41 15.36 2.20 -1.43
N SER A 42 14.37 1.63 -2.10
CA SER A 42 13.70 2.29 -3.23
C SER A 42 12.81 3.41 -2.74
N ARG A 43 12.92 4.58 -3.37
CA ARG A 43 12.08 5.73 -3.03
C ARG A 43 10.61 5.45 -3.31
N SER A 44 10.33 4.77 -4.41
CA SER A 44 8.95 4.40 -4.75
C SER A 44 8.35 3.51 -3.67
N VAL A 45 9.10 2.50 -3.23
CA VAL A 45 8.64 1.60 -2.17
C VAL A 45 8.42 2.37 -0.87
N GLN A 46 9.33 3.26 -0.51
CA GLN A 46 9.19 4.07 0.71
C GLN A 46 7.93 4.93 0.68
N MET A 47 7.62 5.51 -0.48
CA MET A 47 6.42 6.33 -0.65
C MET A 47 5.16 5.49 -0.45
N HIS A 48 5.09 4.33 -1.10
CA HIS A 48 3.92 3.46 -0.97
C HIS A 48 3.79 2.89 0.44
N ARG A 49 4.94 2.57 1.06
CA ARG A 49 4.95 2.11 2.45
C ARG A 49 4.39 3.17 3.39
N ALA A 50 4.81 4.43 3.22
CA ALA A 50 4.33 5.52 4.06
C ALA A 50 2.82 5.70 3.94
N ARG A 51 2.29 5.63 2.72
CA ARG A 51 0.86 5.74 2.49
C ARG A 51 0.08 4.60 3.16
N LEU A 52 0.57 3.37 2.99
CA LEU A 52 -0.12 2.19 3.54
C LEU A 52 -0.05 2.15 5.06
N ARG A 53 1.03 2.66 5.66
CA ARG A 53 1.14 2.74 7.12
C ARG A 53 0.03 3.60 7.73
N LYS A 54 -0.43 4.60 7.00
CA LYS A 54 -1.54 5.44 7.47
C LYS A 54 -2.86 4.69 7.52
N LEU A 55 -2.96 3.59 6.79
CA LEU A 55 -4.10 2.67 6.86
C LEU A 55 -3.87 1.52 7.84
N GLY A 56 -2.70 1.45 8.45
CA GLY A 56 -2.37 0.38 9.38
C GLY A 56 -1.60 -0.79 8.78
N PHE A 57 -1.11 -0.68 7.54
CA PHE A 57 -0.36 -1.75 6.88
C PHE A 57 1.10 -1.35 6.72
N ASP A 58 2.03 -2.25 7.04
CA ASP A 58 3.46 -2.00 6.87
C ASP A 58 4.05 -3.02 5.91
N ILE A 59 4.23 -2.62 4.63
CA ILE A 59 4.82 -3.49 3.62
C ILE A 59 6.32 -3.69 3.81
N GLY A 60 6.93 -3.00 4.77
CA GLY A 60 8.33 -3.24 5.14
C GLY A 60 8.51 -4.46 6.00
N LYS A 61 7.42 -5.06 6.49
CA LYS A 61 7.43 -6.27 7.29
C LYS A 61 6.78 -7.40 6.51
N PRO A 62 7.11 -8.67 6.82
CA PRO A 62 6.41 -9.79 6.18
C PRO A 62 4.91 -9.73 6.46
N TYR A 63 4.11 -10.06 5.45
CA TYR A 63 2.67 -10.15 5.65
C TYR A 63 2.36 -11.34 6.55
N GLN A 64 1.53 -11.11 7.56
CA GLN A 64 1.10 -12.14 8.49
C GLN A 64 -0.42 -12.17 8.52
N PRO A 65 -1.04 -13.12 7.82
CA PRO A 65 -2.48 -13.29 7.91
C PRO A 65 -2.87 -13.78 9.30
N ASP A 66 -4.00 -13.33 9.77
CA ASP A 66 -4.52 -13.76 11.07
C ASP A 66 -4.95 -15.21 11.05
#